data_2042445f851abe732246b2942b899b61
#
_entry.id   2042445f851abe732246b2942b899b61
#
_cell.length_a   1.000
_cell.length_b   1.000
_cell.length_c   1.000
_cell.angle_alpha   90.00
_cell.angle_beta   90.00
_cell.angle_gamma   90.00
#
_symmetry.space_group_name_H-M   'P 1'
#
loop_
_entity.id
_entity.type
_entity.pdbx_description
1 polymer ?
#
loop_
_entity_poly.entity_id
_entity_poly.type
_entity_poly.pdbx_seq_one_letter_code
_entity_poly.pdbx_strand_id
1 'polypeptide(L)'
;MIPRILSALVGLLMTLQTISWITNPGEAAQGLGMALLEGIGRSTQIGDFSSFFFSVTLFCFLGAYLKQAQWLISGAIILGSAALFRSLAWIAHGADFATDFIAAEVVMTILLIVSAYLFNKSKDEVIESS
;
A
#
# COMPACT_ATOMS: atom_id res chain seq x y z
N MET A 1 20.15 -4.79 2.51
CA MET A 1 20.04 -3.35 2.81
C MET A 1 19.02 -2.64 1.92
N ILE A 2 19.23 -2.66 0.61
CA ILE A 2 18.32 -2.00 -0.37
C ILE A 2 16.85 -2.45 -0.23
N PRO A 3 16.51 -3.76 -0.21
CA PRO A 3 15.12 -4.16 -0.11
C PRO A 3 14.45 -3.73 1.21
N ARG A 4 15.21 -3.64 2.28
CA ARG A 4 14.69 -3.11 3.56
C ARG A 4 14.35 -1.63 3.47
N ILE A 5 15.19 -0.86 2.79
CA ILE A 5 14.98 0.59 2.62
C ILE A 5 13.76 0.84 1.73
N LEU A 6 13.65 0.14 0.60
CA LEU A 6 12.51 0.30 -0.31
C LEU A 6 11.18 -0.06 0.37
N SER A 7 11.11 -1.18 1.05
CA SER A 7 9.91 -1.61 1.75
C SER A 7 9.57 -0.72 2.95
N ALA A 8 10.56 -0.27 3.70
CA ALA A 8 10.35 0.67 4.81
C ALA A 8 9.88 2.04 4.32
N LEU A 9 10.35 2.50 3.17
CA LEU A 9 9.87 3.75 2.55
C LEU A 9 8.38 3.69 2.22
N VAL A 10 7.94 2.61 1.57
CA VAL A 10 6.50 2.38 1.31
C VAL A 10 5.73 2.29 2.63
N GLY A 11 6.24 1.54 3.60
CA GLY A 11 5.65 1.42 4.93
C GLY A 11 5.48 2.76 5.64
N LEU A 12 6.48 3.64 5.56
CA LEU A 12 6.42 4.98 6.14
C LEU A 12 5.33 5.84 5.48
N LEU A 13 5.25 5.84 4.16
CA LEU A 13 4.20 6.58 3.43
C LEU A 13 2.80 6.09 3.83
N MET A 14 2.62 4.78 3.95
CA MET A 14 1.34 4.20 4.36
C MET A 14 1.03 4.45 5.85
N THR A 15 2.04 4.54 6.69
CA THR A 15 1.90 4.95 8.09
C THR A 15 1.35 6.37 8.20
N LEU A 16 1.87 7.30 7.41
CA LEU A 16 1.40 8.68 7.38
C LEU A 16 -0.08 8.74 6.96
N GLN A 17 -0.48 7.96 5.97
CA GLN A 17 -1.88 7.85 5.56
C GLN A 17 -2.75 7.26 6.67
N THR A 18 -2.30 6.22 7.34
CA THR A 18 -3.02 5.62 8.47
C THR A 18 -3.25 6.63 9.58
N ILE A 19 -2.21 7.36 9.97
CA ILE A 19 -2.30 8.39 11.00
C ILE A 19 -3.28 9.49 10.57
N SER A 20 -3.21 9.94 9.33
CA SER A 20 -4.10 10.97 8.79
C SER A 20 -5.58 10.55 8.89
N TRP A 21 -5.91 9.32 8.51
CA TRP A 21 -7.28 8.81 8.62
C TRP A 21 -7.79 8.68 10.06
N ILE A 22 -6.92 8.38 11.01
CA ILE A 22 -7.28 8.27 12.42
C ILE A 22 -7.42 9.64 13.07
N THR A 23 -6.54 10.59 12.77
CA THR A 23 -6.47 11.87 13.48
C THR A 23 -7.25 13.00 12.80
N ASN A 24 -7.31 13.00 11.47
CA ASN A 24 -7.99 14.04 10.68
C ASN A 24 -8.66 13.44 9.43
N PRO A 25 -9.72 12.64 9.62
CA PRO A 25 -10.36 11.93 8.50
C PRO A 25 -10.97 12.87 7.45
N GLY A 26 -11.34 14.09 7.81
CA GLY A 26 -11.86 15.09 6.87
C GLY A 26 -10.82 15.47 5.82
N GLU A 27 -9.61 15.82 6.23
CA GLU A 27 -8.51 16.13 5.31
C GLU A 27 -8.04 14.89 4.56
N ALA A 28 -7.99 13.73 5.22
CA ALA A 28 -7.65 12.48 4.57
C ALA A 28 -8.62 12.14 3.42
N ALA A 29 -9.93 12.30 3.64
CA ALA A 29 -10.95 12.09 2.62
C ALA A 29 -10.78 13.07 1.45
N GLN A 30 -10.58 14.37 1.74
CA GLN A 30 -10.33 15.38 0.71
C GLN A 30 -9.09 15.05 -0.14
N GLY A 31 -8.03 14.57 0.50
CA GLY A 31 -6.81 14.13 -0.20
C GLY A 31 -7.04 12.99 -1.19
N LEU A 32 -8.09 12.20 -0.99
CA LEU A 32 -8.52 11.13 -1.90
C LEU A 32 -9.69 11.54 -2.83
N GLY A 33 -10.01 12.83 -2.86
CA GLY A 33 -11.09 13.34 -3.74
C GLY A 33 -12.50 13.07 -3.21
N MET A 34 -12.66 12.86 -1.91
CA MET A 34 -13.95 12.55 -1.26
C MET A 34 -14.33 13.58 -0.21
N ALA A 35 -15.63 13.74 0.00
CA ALA A 35 -16.14 14.34 1.23
C ALA A 35 -16.22 13.28 2.34
N LEU A 36 -15.95 13.68 3.57
CA LEU A 36 -16.21 12.80 4.72
C LEU A 36 -17.73 12.68 4.92
N LEU A 37 -18.21 11.44 4.91
CA LEU A 37 -19.62 11.12 5.06
C LEU A 37 -20.10 11.29 6.50
N GLU A 38 -21.40 11.15 6.72
CA GLU A 38 -22.03 11.18 8.03
C GLU A 38 -22.45 9.76 8.47
N GLY A 39 -22.69 9.57 9.76
CA GLY A 39 -23.26 8.35 10.32
C GLY A 39 -22.47 7.08 9.98
N ILE A 40 -23.17 6.07 9.48
CA ILE A 40 -22.58 4.77 9.08
C ILE A 40 -21.58 4.93 7.94
N GLY A 41 -21.82 5.85 6.99
CA GLY A 41 -20.87 6.12 5.91
C GLY A 41 -19.52 6.60 6.43
N ARG A 42 -19.50 7.45 7.46
CA ARG A 42 -18.27 7.89 8.12
C ARG A 42 -17.52 6.72 8.76
N SER A 43 -18.23 5.85 9.46
CA SER A 43 -17.68 4.64 10.05
C SER A 43 -17.03 3.75 8.99
N THR A 44 -17.68 3.55 7.87
CA THR A 44 -17.17 2.76 6.73
C THR A 44 -15.91 3.40 6.16
N GLN A 45 -15.93 4.70 5.86
CA GLN A 45 -14.75 5.39 5.31
C GLN A 45 -13.55 5.29 6.25
N ILE A 46 -13.69 5.64 7.51
CA ILE A 46 -12.59 5.62 8.47
C ILE A 46 -12.11 4.18 8.69
N GLY A 47 -13.02 3.23 8.88
CA GLY A 47 -12.69 1.83 9.12
C GLY A 47 -11.96 1.20 7.93
N ASP A 48 -12.51 1.31 6.74
CA ASP A 48 -11.97 0.66 5.55
C ASP A 48 -10.66 1.29 5.10
N PHE A 49 -10.57 2.61 5.04
CA PHE A 49 -9.33 3.28 4.62
C PHE A 49 -8.22 3.16 5.66
N SER A 50 -8.53 3.28 6.94
CA SER A 50 -7.53 3.05 7.99
C SER A 50 -7.01 1.61 7.95
N SER A 51 -7.88 0.62 7.76
CA SER A 51 -7.50 -0.79 7.64
C SER A 51 -6.64 -1.04 6.41
N PHE A 52 -6.99 -0.45 5.27
CA PHE A 52 -6.23 -0.56 4.04
C PHE A 52 -4.78 -0.07 4.23
N PHE A 53 -4.61 1.16 4.68
CA PHE A 53 -3.29 1.74 4.87
C PHE A 53 -2.50 1.07 5.98
N PHE A 54 -3.15 0.74 7.09
CA PHE A 54 -2.52 0.02 8.20
C PHE A 54 -2.04 -1.37 7.79
N SER A 55 -2.83 -2.12 7.04
CA SER A 55 -2.45 -3.45 6.57
C SER A 55 -1.20 -3.41 5.70
N VAL A 56 -1.12 -2.47 4.76
CA VAL A 56 0.07 -2.29 3.93
C VAL A 56 1.27 -1.87 4.77
N THR A 57 1.07 -0.93 5.71
CA THR A 57 2.10 -0.53 6.67
C THR A 57 2.69 -1.74 7.41
N LEU A 58 1.82 -2.55 7.98
CA LEU A 58 2.21 -3.74 8.74
C LEU A 58 2.99 -4.73 7.87
N PHE A 59 2.51 -5.02 6.68
CA PHE A 59 3.16 -5.94 5.75
C PHE A 59 4.54 -5.43 5.30
N CYS A 60 4.68 -4.13 5.04
CA CYS A 60 5.96 -3.54 4.68
C CYS A 60 7.00 -3.68 5.81
N PHE A 61 6.61 -3.37 7.04
CA PHE A 61 7.54 -3.45 8.18
C PHE A 61 7.84 -4.89 8.59
N LEU A 62 6.84 -5.80 8.55
CA LEU A 62 7.10 -7.23 8.77
C LEU A 62 8.04 -7.79 7.72
N GLY A 63 7.81 -7.46 6.45
CA GLY A 63 8.71 -7.89 5.36
C GLY A 63 10.12 -7.37 5.53
N ALA A 64 10.28 -6.09 5.86
CA ALA A 64 11.59 -5.48 6.10
C ALA A 64 12.32 -6.07 7.31
N TYR A 65 11.59 -6.30 8.40
CA TYR A 65 12.16 -6.81 9.65
C TYR A 65 12.51 -8.29 9.55
N LEU A 66 11.56 -9.11 9.10
CA LEU A 66 11.73 -10.57 9.01
C LEU A 66 12.49 -11.00 7.75
N LYS A 67 12.75 -10.11 6.81
CA LYS A 67 13.36 -10.39 5.50
C LYS A 67 12.60 -11.47 4.73
N GLN A 68 11.28 -11.40 4.77
CA GLN A 68 10.40 -12.38 4.15
C GLN A 68 9.60 -11.75 3.02
N ALA A 69 9.80 -12.26 1.81
CA ALA A 69 9.15 -11.76 0.59
C ALA A 69 7.62 -11.83 0.63
N GLN A 70 7.06 -12.84 1.28
CA GLN A 70 5.60 -13.05 1.35
C GLN A 70 4.83 -11.86 1.90
N TRP A 71 5.38 -11.16 2.90
CA TRP A 71 4.75 -9.98 3.47
C TRP A 71 4.72 -8.83 2.47
N LEU A 72 5.81 -8.65 1.74
CA LEU A 72 5.90 -7.60 0.72
C LEU A 72 5.00 -7.90 -0.49
N ILE A 73 4.88 -9.15 -0.88
CA ILE A 73 3.94 -9.58 -1.92
C ILE A 73 2.51 -9.32 -1.48
N SER A 74 2.17 -9.57 -0.22
CA SER A 74 0.84 -9.26 0.33
C SER A 74 0.52 -7.76 0.24
N GLY A 75 1.45 -6.89 0.61
CA GLY A 75 1.32 -5.44 0.43
C GLY A 75 1.19 -5.04 -1.04
N ALA A 76 1.99 -5.64 -1.91
CA ALA A 76 1.94 -5.39 -3.36
C ALA A 76 0.59 -5.79 -3.97
N ILE A 77 -0.01 -6.88 -3.52
CA ILE A 77 -1.35 -7.30 -3.97
C ILE A 77 -2.40 -6.25 -3.61
N ILE A 78 -2.36 -5.72 -2.40
CA ILE A 78 -3.31 -4.69 -1.96
C ILE A 78 -3.15 -3.41 -2.80
N LEU A 79 -1.94 -2.90 -2.94
CA LEU A 79 -1.67 -1.67 -3.71
C LEU A 79 -1.91 -1.86 -5.21
N GLY A 80 -1.49 -2.97 -5.77
CA GLY A 80 -1.69 -3.29 -7.18
C GLY A 80 -3.16 -3.49 -7.53
N SER A 81 -3.93 -4.13 -6.65
CA SER A 81 -5.39 -4.27 -6.83
C SER A 81 -6.11 -2.93 -6.71
N ALA A 82 -5.64 -2.02 -5.86
CA ALA A 82 -6.20 -0.67 -5.79
C ALA A 82 -6.04 0.07 -7.14
N ALA A 83 -4.87 0.04 -7.74
CA ALA A 83 -4.64 0.61 -9.07
C ALA A 83 -5.51 -0.06 -10.15
N LEU A 84 -5.64 -1.38 -10.11
CA LEU A 84 -6.49 -2.14 -11.03
C LEU A 84 -7.96 -1.73 -10.91
N PHE A 85 -8.49 -1.68 -9.70
CA PHE A 85 -9.91 -1.35 -9.49
C PHE A 85 -10.22 0.14 -9.71
N ARG A 86 -9.26 1.04 -9.51
CA ARG A 86 -9.41 2.43 -9.95
C ARG A 86 -9.52 2.53 -11.47
N SER A 87 -8.71 1.78 -12.20
CA SER A 87 -8.79 1.72 -13.66
C SER A 87 -10.11 1.11 -14.13
N LEU A 88 -10.60 0.08 -13.45
CA LEU A 88 -11.91 -0.51 -13.72
C LEU A 88 -13.06 0.49 -13.47
N ALA A 89 -12.99 1.24 -12.38
CA ALA A 89 -13.98 2.28 -12.07
C ALA A 89 -14.06 3.35 -13.16
N TRP A 90 -12.91 3.74 -13.71
CA TRP A 90 -12.87 4.66 -14.86
C TRP A 90 -13.52 4.06 -16.10
N ILE A 91 -13.18 2.82 -16.46
CA ILE A 91 -13.66 2.18 -17.69
C ILE A 91 -15.15 1.84 -17.60
N ALA A 92 -15.59 1.26 -16.47
CA ALA A 92 -16.92 0.64 -16.36
C ALA A 92 -17.95 1.50 -15.63
N HIS A 93 -17.54 2.45 -14.81
CA HIS A 93 -18.44 3.19 -13.92
C HIS A 93 -18.35 4.72 -14.05
N GLY A 94 -17.68 5.23 -15.07
CA GLY A 94 -17.62 6.67 -15.36
C GLY A 94 -16.88 7.50 -14.33
N ALA A 95 -16.02 6.87 -13.50
CA ALA A 95 -15.15 7.62 -12.60
C ALA A 95 -14.05 8.35 -13.37
N ASP A 96 -13.55 9.45 -12.81
CA ASP A 96 -12.36 10.10 -13.37
C ASP A 96 -11.16 9.19 -13.31
N PHE A 97 -10.26 9.32 -14.30
CA PHE A 97 -9.00 8.58 -14.27
C PHE A 97 -8.05 9.18 -13.21
N ALA A 98 -7.90 8.46 -12.12
CA ALA A 98 -7.11 8.90 -10.96
C ALA A 98 -5.61 8.75 -11.20
N THR A 99 -5.05 9.53 -12.14
CA THR A 99 -3.67 9.40 -12.64
C THR A 99 -2.64 9.36 -11.50
N ASP A 100 -2.69 10.31 -10.58
CA ASP A 100 -1.69 10.44 -9.51
C ASP A 100 -1.76 9.26 -8.53
N PHE A 101 -2.97 8.84 -8.17
CA PHE A 101 -3.15 7.69 -7.26
C PHE A 101 -2.73 6.39 -7.91
N ILE A 102 -3.13 6.15 -9.15
CA ILE A 102 -2.75 4.96 -9.91
C ILE A 102 -1.23 4.90 -10.08
N ALA A 103 -0.60 6.02 -10.45
CA ALA A 103 0.85 6.09 -10.59
C ALA A 103 1.57 5.79 -9.27
N ALA A 104 1.13 6.36 -8.16
CA ALA A 104 1.70 6.11 -6.84
C ALA A 104 1.54 4.64 -6.42
N GLU A 105 0.35 4.07 -6.60
CA GLU A 105 0.06 2.68 -6.26
C GLU A 105 0.89 1.70 -7.12
N VAL A 106 1.04 1.97 -8.41
CA VAL A 106 1.87 1.16 -9.31
C VAL A 106 3.35 1.25 -8.91
N VAL A 107 3.87 2.44 -8.65
CA VAL A 107 5.28 2.63 -8.22
C VAL A 107 5.54 1.89 -6.91
N MET A 108 4.68 2.05 -5.90
CA MET A 108 4.83 1.36 -4.62
C MET A 108 4.73 -0.16 -4.78
N THR A 109 3.82 -0.66 -5.63
CA THR A 109 3.71 -2.08 -5.97
C THR A 109 5.01 -2.62 -6.56
N ILE A 110 5.61 -1.90 -7.51
CA ILE A 110 6.90 -2.26 -8.12
C ILE A 110 8.01 -2.29 -7.06
N LEU A 111 8.08 -1.28 -6.19
CA LEU A 111 9.08 -1.24 -5.12
C LEU A 111 8.97 -2.45 -4.19
N LEU A 112 7.77 -2.86 -3.82
CA LEU A 112 7.54 -4.04 -2.98
C LEU A 112 7.89 -5.34 -3.69
N ILE A 113 7.55 -5.48 -4.98
CA ILE A 113 7.89 -6.66 -5.78
C ILE A 113 9.41 -6.78 -5.93
N VAL A 114 10.10 -5.68 -6.24
CA VAL A 114 11.57 -5.65 -6.35
C VAL A 114 12.20 -6.02 -5.01
N SER A 115 11.70 -5.47 -3.90
CA SER A 115 12.19 -5.81 -2.56
C SER A 115 11.99 -7.29 -2.24
N ALA A 116 10.83 -7.85 -2.58
CA ALA A 116 10.52 -9.27 -2.39
C ALA A 116 11.47 -10.17 -3.20
N TYR A 117 11.69 -9.81 -4.46
CA TYR A 117 12.63 -10.52 -5.33
C TYR A 117 14.05 -10.51 -4.77
N LEU A 118 14.54 -9.35 -4.29
CA LEU A 118 15.88 -9.22 -3.73
C LEU A 118 16.05 -10.02 -2.43
N PHE A 119 15.02 -10.10 -1.60
CA PHE A 119 15.05 -10.95 -0.41
C PHE A 119 15.13 -12.45 -0.76
N ASN A 120 14.37 -12.89 -1.74
CA ASN A 120 14.42 -14.29 -2.19
C ASN A 120 15.78 -14.62 -2.81
N LYS A 121 16.30 -13.76 -3.68
CA LYS A 121 17.62 -13.95 -4.31
C LYS A 121 18.74 -14.08 -3.26
N SER A 122 18.78 -13.20 -2.27
CA SER A 122 19.78 -13.26 -1.20
C SER A 122 19.68 -14.55 -0.38
N LYS A 123 18.47 -15.08 -0.20
CA LYS A 123 18.24 -16.35 0.51
C LYS A 123 18.77 -17.53 -0.28
N ASP A 124 18.52 -17.57 -1.59
CA ASP A 124 18.99 -18.63 -2.47
C ASP A 124 20.53 -18.67 -2.55
N GLU A 125 21.18 -17.49 -2.65
CA GLU A 125 22.64 -17.38 -2.64
C GLU A 125 23.27 -17.94 -1.36
N VAL A 126 22.64 -17.71 -0.21
CA VAL A 126 23.10 -18.27 1.08
C VAL A 126 22.97 -19.78 1.12
N ILE A 127 21.89 -20.35 0.57
CA ILE A 127 21.68 -21.80 0.52
C ILE A 127 22.71 -22.48 -0.42
N GLU A 128 22.98 -21.90 -1.59
CA GLU A 128 23.94 -22.43 -2.54
C GLU A 128 25.39 -22.37 -2.03
N SER A 129 25.73 -21.42 -1.16
CA SER A 129 27.06 -21.26 -0.60
C SER A 129 27.34 -22.13 0.64
N SER A 130 26.33 -22.77 1.17
CA SER A 130 26.43 -23.65 2.35
C SER A 130 26.58 -25.12 1.95
#